data_110f88f674af30e1916b54f52209fac6
#
_entry.id   110f88f674af30e1916b54f52209fac6
#
_cell.length_a   1.000
_cell.length_b   1.000
_cell.length_c   1.000
_cell.angle_alpha   90.00
_cell.angle_beta   90.00
_cell.angle_gamma   90.00
#
_symmetry.space_group_name_H-M   'P 1'
#
loop_
_entity.id
_entity.type
_entity.pdbx_description
1 polymer ?
#
loop_
_entity_poly.entity_id
_entity_poly.type
_entity_poly.pdbx_seq_one_letter_code
_entity_poly.pdbx_strand_id
1 'polypeptide(L)' 'MIEVTKLNDERIIINAELIELVEEIPDTMITLTTGKKIFVKESRQNVKNLVVLYKQEVFHKML' A
#
# COMPACT_ATOMS: atom_id res chain seq x y z
N MET A 1 -4.96 1.88 -7.16
CA MET A 1 -4.19 2.91 -6.43
C MET A 1 -4.64 2.98 -4.98
N ILE A 2 -3.69 3.08 -4.06
CA ILE A 2 -3.98 3.29 -2.65
C ILE A 2 -3.21 4.51 -2.15
N GLU A 3 -3.76 5.19 -1.15
CA GLU A 3 -3.10 6.35 -0.55
C GLU A 3 -2.50 5.96 0.80
N VAL A 4 -1.23 6.26 0.99
CA VAL A 4 -0.51 5.98 2.24
C VAL A 4 0.25 7.21 2.68
N THR A 5 0.69 7.20 3.95
CA THR A 5 1.40 8.31 4.56
C THR A 5 2.83 7.90 4.84
N LYS A 6 3.80 8.61 4.25
CA LYS A 6 5.21 8.37 4.53
C LYS A 6 5.54 8.80 5.96
N LEU A 7 6.69 8.35 6.46
CA LEU A 7 7.09 8.68 7.84
C LEU A 7 7.24 10.18 8.09
N ASN A 8 7.50 10.96 7.05
CA ASN A 8 7.61 12.43 7.15
C ASN A 8 6.25 13.13 7.02
N ASP A 9 5.14 12.38 7.13
CA ASP A 9 3.76 12.87 6.99
C ASP A 9 3.34 13.23 5.58
N GLU A 10 4.20 13.01 4.60
CA GLU A 10 3.82 13.23 3.20
C GLU A 10 2.86 12.13 2.74
N ARG A 11 1.73 12.52 2.19
CA ARG A 11 0.77 11.56 1.64
C ARG A 11 1.08 11.31 0.19
N ILE A 12 1.11 10.03 -0.17
CA ILE A 12 1.41 9.61 -1.55
C ILE A 12 0.40 8.57 -2.01
N ILE A 13 0.24 8.49 -3.30
CA ILE A 13 -0.61 7.48 -3.93
C ILE A 13 0.31 6.52 -4.67
N ILE A 14 0.16 5.23 -4.40
CA ILE A 14 0.98 4.20 -5.04
C ILE A 14 0.09 3.23 -5.81
N ASN A 15 0.68 2.62 -6.83
CA ASN A 15 -0.03 1.61 -7.61
C ASN A 15 -0.02 0.29 -6.84
N ALA A 16 -1.19 -0.09 -6.33
CA ALA A 16 -1.34 -1.31 -5.53
C ALA A 16 -0.94 -2.56 -6.30
N GLU A 17 -1.03 -2.55 -7.63
CA GLU A 17 -0.66 -3.70 -8.46
C GLU A 17 0.86 -3.94 -8.48
N LEU A 18 1.67 -2.96 -8.06
CA LEU A 18 3.12 -3.09 -8.00
C LEU A 18 3.64 -3.52 -6.62
N ILE A 19 2.76 -3.71 -5.65
CA ILE A 19 3.17 -4.14 -4.31
C ILE A 19 3.53 -5.61 -4.34
N GLU A 20 4.79 -5.92 -3.98
CA GLU A 20 5.25 -7.29 -3.88
C GLU A 20 5.00 -7.84 -2.48
N LEU A 21 5.43 -7.08 -1.46
CA LEU A 21 5.22 -7.50 -0.07
C LEU A 21 5.17 -6.30 0.87
N VAL A 22 4.59 -6.52 2.05
CA VAL A 22 4.49 -5.50 3.09
C VAL A 22 4.98 -6.14 4.39
N GLU A 23 5.94 -5.49 5.03
CA GLU A 23 6.52 -5.95 6.30
C GLU A 23 6.37 -4.85 7.35
N GLU A 24 6.36 -5.25 8.62
CA GLU A 24 6.25 -4.28 9.72
C GLU A 24 7.19 -4.68 10.86
N ILE A 25 8.47 -4.22 10.80
CA ILE A 25 9.49 -4.51 11.80
C ILE A 25 10.55 -3.39 11.81
N PRO A 26 10.50 -2.39 12.68
CA PRO A 26 9.36 -1.94 13.48
C PRO A 26 8.38 -1.12 12.66
N ASP A 27 8.84 -0.45 11.58
CA ASP A 27 8.00 0.37 10.73
C ASP A 27 7.45 -0.45 9.57
N THR A 28 6.31 -0.05 9.05
CA THR A 28 5.73 -0.68 7.88
C THR A 28 6.55 -0.32 6.65
N MET A 29 7.02 -1.34 5.94
CA MET A 29 7.78 -1.17 4.71
C MET A 29 7.05 -1.85 3.57
N ILE A 30 6.75 -1.08 2.52
CA ILE A 30 6.14 -1.61 1.30
C ILE A 30 7.24 -1.76 0.26
N THR A 31 7.39 -2.99 -0.25
CA THR A 31 8.36 -3.27 -1.32
C THR A 31 7.59 -3.42 -2.63
N LEU A 32 7.96 -2.65 -3.62
CA LEU A 32 7.36 -2.72 -4.95
C LEU A 32 8.13 -3.70 -5.83
N THR A 33 7.46 -4.23 -6.85
CA THR A 33 8.08 -5.16 -7.80
C THR A 33 9.27 -4.55 -8.55
N THR A 34 9.35 -3.22 -8.58
CA THR A 34 10.50 -2.50 -9.15
C THR A 34 11.74 -2.53 -8.25
N GLY A 35 11.59 -3.06 -7.03
CA GLY A 35 12.65 -3.06 -6.02
C GLY A 35 12.62 -1.85 -5.09
N LYS A 36 11.76 -0.86 -5.37
CA LYS A 36 11.65 0.33 -4.53
C LYS A 36 11.01 -0.03 -3.19
N LYS A 37 11.54 0.52 -2.11
CA LYS A 37 11.03 0.32 -0.75
C LYS A 37 10.54 1.64 -0.19
N ILE A 38 9.34 1.61 0.41
CA ILE A 38 8.69 2.81 0.94
C ILE A 38 8.26 2.53 2.37
N PHE A 39 8.71 3.39 3.30
CA PHE A 39 8.28 3.31 4.70
C PHE A 39 7.05 4.19 4.90
N VAL A 40 6.03 3.63 5.56
CA VAL A 40 4.75 4.32 5.76
C VAL A 40 4.30 4.22 7.22
N LYS A 41 3.38 5.11 7.59
CA LYS A 41 2.83 5.15 8.95
C LYS A 41 1.69 4.17 9.16
N GLU A 42 0.98 3.81 8.11
CA GLU A 42 -0.11 2.83 8.20
C GLU A 42 0.45 1.48 8.64
N SER A 43 -0.31 0.76 9.45
CA SER A 43 0.10 -0.58 9.84
C SER A 43 0.03 -1.54 8.64
N ARG A 44 0.73 -2.66 8.76
CA ARG A 44 0.67 -3.72 7.75
C ARG A 44 -0.79 -4.12 7.46
N GLN A 45 -1.60 -4.24 8.53
CA GLN A 45 -3.00 -4.63 8.37
C GLN A 45 -3.80 -3.53 7.64
N ASN A 46 -3.54 -2.26 7.95
CA ASN A 46 -4.21 -1.16 7.26
C ASN A 46 -3.85 -1.10 5.78
N VAL A 47 -2.59 -1.33 5.44
CA VAL A 47 -2.18 -1.39 4.02
C VAL A 47 -2.91 -2.53 3.32
N LYS A 48 -2.98 -3.70 3.95
CA LYS A 48 -3.71 -4.84 3.41
C LYS A 48 -5.18 -4.47 3.16
N ASN A 49 -5.81 -3.80 4.14
CA ASN A 49 -7.20 -3.40 4.01
C ASN A 49 -7.41 -2.43 2.84
N LEU A 50 -6.49 -1.48 2.66
CA LEU A 50 -6.57 -0.53 1.54
C LEU A 50 -6.49 -1.25 0.21
N VAL A 51 -5.62 -2.25 0.09
CA VAL A 51 -5.48 -3.03 -1.14
C VAL A 51 -6.75 -3.84 -1.40
N VAL A 52 -7.31 -4.46 -0.36
CA VAL A 52 -8.55 -5.23 -0.49
C VAL A 52 -9.69 -4.33 -0.98
N LEU A 53 -9.83 -3.15 -0.38
CA LEU A 53 -10.88 -2.20 -0.79
C LEU A 53 -10.69 -1.75 -2.23
N TYR A 54 -9.44 -1.48 -2.63
CA TYR A 54 -9.13 -1.11 -4.01
C TYR A 54 -9.55 -2.23 -4.97
N LYS A 55 -9.20 -3.47 -4.66
CA LYS A 55 -9.53 -4.59 -5.54
C LYS A 55 -11.03 -4.83 -5.62
N GLN A 56 -11.74 -4.68 -4.51
CA GLN A 56 -13.20 -4.79 -4.50
C GLN A 56 -13.83 -3.71 -5.38
N GLU A 57 -13.33 -2.48 -5.30
CA GLU A 57 -13.85 -1.38 -6.11
C GLU A 57 -13.63 -1.65 -7.60
N VAL A 58 -12.42 -2.06 -7.97
CA VAL A 58 -12.09 -2.37 -9.37
C VAL A 58 -12.96 -3.51 -9.89
N PHE A 59 -13.07 -4.58 -9.12
CA PHE A 59 -13.88 -5.73 -9.50
C PHE A 59 -15.35 -5.34 -9.67
N HIS A 60 -15.87 -4.54 -8.76
CA HIS A 60 -17.27 -4.09 -8.82
C HIS A 60 -17.54 -3.27 -10.08
N LYS A 61 -16.60 -2.41 -10.47
CA LYS A 61 -16.74 -1.60 -11.68
C LYS A 61 -16.71 -2.43 -12.96
N MET A 62 -16.13 -3.60 -12.91
CA MET A 62 -16.04 -4.50 -14.07
C MET A 62 -17.30 -5.33 -14.26
N LEU A 63 -18.20 -5.35 -13.28
CA LEU A 63 -19.46 -6.07 -13.36
C LEU A 63 -20.55 -5.18 -13.98
#